data_1f567ed6c78c7fb0cb815d8aff99026d
#
_entry.id   1f567ed6c78c7fb0cb815d8aff99026d
#
_cell.length_a   1.000
_cell.length_b   1.000
_cell.length_c   1.000
_cell.angle_alpha   90.00
_cell.angle_beta   90.00
_cell.angle_gamma   90.00
#
_symmetry.space_group_name_H-M   'P 1'
#
loop_
_entity.id
_entity.type
_entity.pdbx_description
1 polymer ?
#
loop_
_entity_poly.entity_id
_entity_poly.type
_entity_poly.pdbx_seq_one_letter_code
_entity_poly.pdbx_strand_id
1 'polypeptide(L)'
;MKKTALALASLLVVLPAAWPQQPISPLERYGKLEFPPSKDNFSKGCQERLLLEYEIVNGGDLKSLRRALKDENAYVRAIAARALGILADKDSADALAELVKGDPEPLVRLRAVESLGFLKMKSEVIELAQKDKDPGVGWAARMAAGQLKSDTDEAALVRRAYAGGIKREAIGSARVGKPAPDFTATTSDGKPFKLSTVLGKKPIAIYFAAFEG
;
A
#
# COMPACT_ATOMS: atom_id res chain seq x y z
N MET A 1 -5.84 63.53 -53.14
CA MET A 1 -5.93 63.19 -51.71
C MET A 1 -6.35 61.69 -51.60
N LYS A 2 -5.39 60.76 -51.38
CA LYS A 2 -5.67 59.35 -51.29
C LYS A 2 -5.79 59.01 -49.78
N LYS A 3 -6.97 58.56 -49.36
CA LYS A 3 -7.21 58.10 -48.02
C LYS A 3 -6.80 56.59 -47.89
N THR A 4 -5.73 56.33 -47.21
CA THR A 4 -5.30 54.96 -46.85
C THR A 4 -6.09 54.53 -45.65
N ALA A 5 -6.94 53.49 -45.77
CA ALA A 5 -7.64 52.86 -44.70
C ALA A 5 -6.71 51.78 -44.06
N LEU A 6 -6.35 51.97 -42.79
CA LEU A 6 -5.66 50.94 -41.99
C LEU A 6 -6.67 49.90 -41.55
N ALA A 7 -6.54 48.68 -42.04
CA ALA A 7 -7.30 47.53 -41.55
C ALA A 7 -6.61 46.98 -40.28
N LEU A 8 -7.25 47.15 -39.13
CA LEU A 8 -6.85 46.47 -37.87
C LEU A 8 -7.26 44.99 -37.98
N ALA A 9 -6.29 44.13 -38.21
CA ALA A 9 -6.48 42.67 -38.07
C ALA A 9 -6.54 42.32 -36.61
N SER A 10 -7.73 42.00 -36.10
CA SER A 10 -7.92 41.45 -34.74
C SER A 10 -7.38 40.03 -34.71
N LEU A 11 -6.25 39.84 -34.06
CA LEU A 11 -5.68 38.52 -33.80
C LEU A 11 -6.53 37.81 -32.72
N LEU A 12 -7.43 36.92 -33.11
CA LEU A 12 -8.17 36.07 -32.20
C LEU A 12 -7.20 34.99 -31.66
N VAL A 13 -6.66 35.23 -30.47
CA VAL A 13 -5.91 34.19 -29.72
C VAL A 13 -6.94 33.20 -29.21
N VAL A 14 -7.14 32.10 -29.92
CA VAL A 14 -7.87 30.94 -29.44
C VAL A 14 -6.97 30.26 -28.41
N LEU A 15 -7.21 30.51 -27.11
CA LEU A 15 -6.57 29.73 -26.04
C LEU A 15 -7.04 28.29 -26.20
N PRO A 16 -6.14 27.33 -26.23
CA PRO A 16 -6.55 25.92 -26.25
C PRO A 16 -7.43 25.64 -25.02
N ALA A 17 -8.59 25.00 -25.25
CA ALA A 17 -9.43 24.53 -24.20
C ALA A 17 -8.55 23.75 -23.23
N ALA A 18 -8.66 24.07 -21.92
CA ALA A 18 -7.87 23.40 -20.90
C ALA A 18 -8.00 21.89 -21.10
N TRP A 19 -6.90 21.22 -21.43
CA TRP A 19 -6.85 19.77 -21.56
C TRP A 19 -7.41 19.17 -20.27
N PRO A 20 -8.31 18.17 -20.33
CA PRO A 20 -8.79 17.51 -19.12
C PRO A 20 -7.59 17.03 -18.34
N GLN A 21 -7.45 17.55 -17.12
CA GLN A 21 -6.36 17.15 -16.22
C GLN A 21 -6.48 15.64 -16.03
N GLN A 22 -5.42 14.91 -16.34
CA GLN A 22 -5.36 13.48 -16.07
C GLN A 22 -5.57 13.28 -14.55
N PRO A 23 -6.41 12.33 -14.14
CA PRO A 23 -6.61 12.09 -12.71
C PRO A 23 -5.27 11.76 -12.06
N ILE A 24 -5.01 12.42 -10.93
CA ILE A 24 -3.79 12.21 -10.14
C ILE A 24 -3.69 10.72 -9.77
N SER A 25 -2.55 10.10 -10.04
CA SER A 25 -2.36 8.67 -9.81
C SER A 25 -2.49 8.30 -8.32
N PRO A 26 -2.88 7.06 -7.98
CA PRO A 26 -2.94 6.62 -6.58
C PRO A 26 -1.60 6.78 -5.86
N LEU A 27 -0.46 6.53 -6.52
CA LEU A 27 0.88 6.76 -5.97
C LEU A 27 1.14 8.23 -5.63
N GLU A 28 0.77 9.13 -6.52
CA GLU A 28 0.94 10.57 -6.28
C GLU A 28 0.01 11.06 -5.15
N ARG A 29 -1.22 10.55 -5.09
CA ARG A 29 -2.13 10.83 -3.98
C ARG A 29 -1.55 10.30 -2.66
N TYR A 30 -0.99 9.10 -2.66
CA TYR A 30 -0.34 8.50 -1.51
C TYR A 30 0.83 9.34 -0.99
N GLY A 31 1.67 9.85 -1.89
CA GLY A 31 2.79 10.72 -1.56
C GLY A 31 2.41 12.07 -0.95
N LYS A 32 1.16 12.51 -1.15
CA LYS A 32 0.61 13.76 -0.57
C LYS A 32 -0.03 13.57 0.81
N LEU A 33 -0.15 12.32 1.29
CA LEU A 33 -0.68 12.07 2.63
C LEU A 33 0.30 12.51 3.71
N GLU A 34 -0.24 13.00 4.82
CA GLU A 34 0.55 13.29 6.03
C GLU A 34 0.93 11.97 6.73
N PHE A 35 2.21 11.79 7.03
CA PHE A 35 2.72 10.62 7.76
C PHE A 35 3.64 11.03 8.90
N PRO A 36 3.41 10.52 10.13
CA PRO A 36 2.16 9.86 10.56
C PRO A 36 0.99 10.84 10.52
N PRO A 37 -0.26 10.37 10.39
CA PRO A 37 -1.42 11.26 10.47
C PRO A 37 -1.43 12.02 11.78
N SER A 38 -1.84 13.29 11.77
CA SER A 38 -2.00 14.09 12.98
C SER A 38 -3.02 13.45 13.94
N LYS A 39 -2.93 13.75 15.23
CA LYS A 39 -3.85 13.18 16.24
C LYS A 39 -5.31 13.46 15.90
N ASP A 40 -5.61 14.65 15.39
CA ASP A 40 -6.97 15.07 15.05
C ASP A 40 -7.50 14.39 13.78
N ASN A 41 -6.61 13.96 12.92
CA ASN A 41 -6.93 13.33 11.63
C ASN A 41 -6.52 11.85 11.54
N PHE A 42 -6.09 11.25 12.65
CA PHE A 42 -5.47 9.92 12.66
C PHE A 42 -6.34 8.86 11.98
N SER A 43 -7.61 8.75 12.40
CA SER A 43 -8.52 7.74 11.85
C SER A 43 -8.77 7.95 10.35
N LYS A 44 -9.02 9.18 9.91
CA LYS A 44 -9.25 9.50 8.51
C LYS A 44 -8.00 9.28 7.65
N GLY A 45 -6.84 9.72 8.14
CA GLY A 45 -5.56 9.54 7.46
C GLY A 45 -5.20 8.06 7.28
N CYS A 46 -5.41 7.24 8.32
CA CYS A 46 -5.20 5.79 8.22
C CYS A 46 -6.16 5.13 7.22
N GLN A 47 -7.44 5.57 7.19
CA GLN A 47 -8.42 5.05 6.23
C GLN A 47 -8.05 5.39 4.79
N GLU A 48 -7.68 6.64 4.52
CA GLU A 48 -7.27 7.08 3.19
C GLU A 48 -6.03 6.35 2.71
N ARG A 49 -5.04 6.19 3.59
CA ARG A 49 -3.84 5.41 3.29
C ARG A 49 -4.19 3.98 2.88
N LEU A 50 -5.00 3.30 3.68
CA LEU A 50 -5.39 1.92 3.40
C LEU A 50 -6.11 1.79 2.05
N LEU A 51 -7.04 2.69 1.75
CA LEU A 51 -7.74 2.70 0.46
C LEU A 51 -6.79 2.87 -0.72
N LEU A 52 -5.83 3.80 -0.58
CA LEU A 52 -4.83 4.03 -1.63
C LEU A 52 -3.89 2.84 -1.81
N GLU A 53 -3.51 2.14 -0.73
CA GLU A 53 -2.75 0.90 -0.83
C GLU A 53 -3.50 -0.14 -1.66
N TYR A 54 -4.81 -0.31 -1.44
CA TYR A 54 -5.65 -1.19 -2.26
C TYR A 54 -5.72 -0.74 -3.72
N GLU A 55 -5.89 0.56 -3.98
CA GLU A 55 -5.91 1.11 -5.34
C GLU A 55 -4.56 0.88 -6.06
N ILE A 56 -3.44 1.08 -5.36
CA ILE A 56 -2.08 0.89 -5.90
C ILE A 56 -1.83 -0.57 -6.28
N VAL A 57 -2.11 -1.49 -5.36
CA VAL A 57 -1.88 -2.93 -5.59
C VAL A 57 -2.81 -3.45 -6.68
N ASN A 58 -4.11 -3.13 -6.62
CA ASN A 58 -5.09 -3.61 -7.60
C ASN A 58 -4.92 -2.96 -8.98
N GLY A 59 -4.36 -1.76 -9.05
CA GLY A 59 -4.02 -1.09 -10.30
C GLY A 59 -2.92 -1.81 -11.09
N GLY A 60 -1.99 -2.50 -10.40
CA GLY A 60 -0.99 -3.38 -11.01
C GLY A 60 -0.02 -2.71 -11.98
N ASP A 61 0.16 -1.40 -11.92
CA ASP A 61 1.08 -0.66 -12.82
C ASP A 61 2.54 -0.87 -12.41
N LEU A 62 3.10 -2.01 -12.79
CA LEU A 62 4.48 -2.40 -12.48
C LEU A 62 5.51 -1.37 -12.93
N LYS A 63 5.29 -0.72 -14.09
CA LYS A 63 6.22 0.28 -14.62
C LYS A 63 6.31 1.52 -13.71
N SER A 64 5.19 2.03 -13.26
CA SER A 64 5.16 3.15 -12.33
C SER A 64 5.67 2.75 -10.95
N LEU A 65 5.36 1.55 -10.46
CA LEU A 65 5.86 1.02 -9.19
C LEU A 65 7.39 0.87 -9.20
N ARG A 66 7.98 0.32 -10.26
CA ARG A 66 9.45 0.22 -10.38
C ARG A 66 10.12 1.60 -10.40
N ARG A 67 9.52 2.61 -11.05
CA ARG A 67 10.03 3.99 -10.97
C ARG A 67 9.93 4.57 -9.57
N ALA A 68 8.84 4.29 -8.87
CA ALA A 68 8.56 4.79 -7.54
C ALA A 68 9.51 4.22 -6.46
N LEU A 69 10.27 3.16 -6.73
CA LEU A 69 11.37 2.71 -5.84
C LEU A 69 12.48 3.75 -5.68
N LYS A 70 12.53 4.76 -6.55
CA LYS A 70 13.52 5.86 -6.52
C LYS A 70 12.89 7.21 -6.15
N ASP A 71 11.66 7.21 -5.67
CA ASP A 71 10.96 8.45 -5.29
C ASP A 71 11.65 9.13 -4.11
N GLU A 72 11.61 10.45 -4.06
CA GLU A 72 12.17 11.22 -2.95
C GLU A 72 11.42 10.92 -1.63
N ASN A 73 10.12 10.70 -1.71
CA ASN A 73 9.28 10.37 -0.58
C ASN A 73 9.44 8.90 -0.16
N ALA A 74 9.96 8.67 1.04
CA ALA A 74 10.19 7.34 1.59
C ALA A 74 8.90 6.49 1.69
N TYR A 75 7.76 7.10 1.97
CA TYR A 75 6.49 6.38 2.01
C TYR A 75 6.05 5.87 0.64
N VAL A 76 6.34 6.64 -0.42
CA VAL A 76 6.11 6.21 -1.81
C VAL A 76 7.04 5.06 -2.17
N ARG A 77 8.34 5.13 -1.81
CA ARG A 77 9.27 4.01 -2.01
C ARG A 77 8.80 2.76 -1.28
N ALA A 78 8.37 2.90 -0.03
CA ALA A 78 7.92 1.79 0.80
C ALA A 78 6.69 1.09 0.24
N ILE A 79 5.65 1.85 -0.17
CA ILE A 79 4.45 1.24 -0.75
C ILE A 79 4.73 0.63 -2.13
N ALA A 80 5.61 1.24 -2.93
CA ALA A 80 6.02 0.67 -4.21
C ALA A 80 6.75 -0.66 -4.01
N ALA A 81 7.70 -0.71 -3.07
CA ALA A 81 8.40 -1.95 -2.73
C ALA A 81 7.40 -3.04 -2.31
N ARG A 82 6.49 -2.76 -1.37
CA ARG A 82 5.46 -3.71 -0.91
C ARG A 82 4.57 -4.20 -2.06
N ALA A 83 4.07 -3.28 -2.90
CA ALA A 83 3.20 -3.63 -4.01
C ALA A 83 3.88 -4.55 -5.02
N LEU A 84 5.15 -4.31 -5.35
CA LEU A 84 5.92 -5.16 -6.26
C LEU A 84 6.10 -6.58 -5.72
N GLY A 85 6.33 -6.74 -4.42
CA GLY A 85 6.37 -8.07 -3.78
C GLY A 85 5.03 -8.79 -3.86
N ILE A 86 3.93 -8.12 -3.49
CA ILE A 86 2.57 -8.66 -3.55
C ILE A 86 2.20 -9.06 -4.99
N LEU A 87 2.56 -8.24 -5.97
CA LEU A 87 2.31 -8.50 -7.40
C LEU A 87 3.24 -9.55 -8.00
N ALA A 88 4.17 -10.09 -7.21
CA ALA A 88 5.17 -11.08 -7.62
C ALA A 88 6.06 -10.61 -8.78
N ASP A 89 6.44 -9.34 -8.77
CA ASP A 89 7.28 -8.75 -9.79
C ASP A 89 8.76 -9.11 -9.60
N LYS A 90 9.18 -10.23 -10.15
CA LYS A 90 10.55 -10.75 -10.02
C LYS A 90 11.61 -9.84 -10.64
N ASP A 91 11.25 -9.04 -11.65
CA ASP A 91 12.18 -8.11 -12.29
C ASP A 91 12.63 -6.96 -11.36
N SER A 92 11.88 -6.71 -10.29
CA SER A 92 12.26 -5.71 -9.29
C SER A 92 13.22 -6.23 -8.21
N ALA A 93 13.57 -7.53 -8.21
CA ALA A 93 14.33 -8.15 -7.11
C ALA A 93 15.68 -7.47 -6.85
N ASP A 94 16.42 -7.06 -7.88
CA ASP A 94 17.71 -6.37 -7.72
C ASP A 94 17.51 -4.97 -7.12
N ALA A 95 16.53 -4.23 -7.59
CA ALA A 95 16.23 -2.90 -7.05
C ALA A 95 15.75 -2.97 -5.58
N LEU A 96 14.92 -3.97 -5.24
CA LEU A 96 14.52 -4.23 -3.86
C LEU A 96 15.72 -4.58 -2.97
N ALA A 97 16.65 -5.40 -3.46
CA ALA A 97 17.88 -5.75 -2.74
C ALA A 97 18.76 -4.51 -2.45
N GLU A 98 18.84 -3.58 -3.39
CA GLU A 98 19.58 -2.32 -3.15
C GLU A 98 18.88 -1.44 -2.09
N LEU A 99 17.56 -1.39 -2.08
CA LEU A 99 16.82 -0.69 -1.01
C LEU A 99 17.08 -1.32 0.37
N VAL A 100 17.08 -2.64 0.48
CA VAL A 100 17.40 -3.33 1.75
C VAL A 100 18.77 -2.96 2.27
N LYS A 101 19.76 -2.89 1.37
CA LYS A 101 21.17 -2.60 1.74
C LYS A 101 21.40 -1.15 2.13
N GLY A 102 20.72 -0.21 1.47
CA GLY A 102 21.18 1.19 1.49
C GLY A 102 20.13 2.26 1.70
N ASP A 103 18.82 1.94 1.75
CA ASP A 103 17.83 3.00 1.97
C ASP A 103 17.96 3.56 3.39
N PRO A 104 18.01 4.90 3.57
CA PRO A 104 18.14 5.52 4.88
C PRO A 104 16.95 5.21 5.79
N GLU A 105 15.75 5.04 5.22
CA GLU A 105 14.49 4.87 5.96
C GLU A 105 14.24 3.40 6.33
N PRO A 106 14.10 3.07 7.63
CA PRO A 106 13.84 1.70 8.07
C PRO A 106 12.59 1.10 7.43
N LEU A 107 11.51 1.89 7.29
CA LEU A 107 10.27 1.43 6.67
C LEU A 107 10.48 0.94 5.24
N VAL A 108 11.32 1.63 4.46
CA VAL A 108 11.63 1.21 3.08
C VAL A 108 12.40 -0.10 3.08
N ARG A 109 13.43 -0.22 3.92
CA ARG A 109 14.20 -1.48 4.05
C ARG A 109 13.32 -2.64 4.48
N LEU A 110 12.41 -2.40 5.44
CA LEU A 110 11.43 -3.38 5.93
C LEU A 110 10.55 -3.88 4.79
N ARG A 111 9.92 -2.97 4.04
CA ARG A 111 9.03 -3.34 2.93
C ARG A 111 9.76 -4.01 1.78
N ALA A 112 10.99 -3.62 1.53
CA ALA A 112 11.83 -4.26 0.51
C ALA A 112 12.21 -5.70 0.90
N VAL A 113 12.60 -5.95 2.16
CA VAL A 113 12.94 -7.30 2.60
C VAL A 113 11.73 -8.24 2.67
N GLU A 114 10.56 -7.76 3.12
CA GLU A 114 9.30 -8.51 3.03
C GLU A 114 9.02 -8.94 1.59
N SER A 115 9.19 -8.01 0.65
CA SER A 115 8.93 -8.26 -0.77
C SER A 115 9.91 -9.27 -1.37
N LEU A 116 11.17 -9.25 -0.98
CA LEU A 116 12.12 -10.30 -1.37
C LEU A 116 11.71 -11.67 -0.82
N GLY A 117 11.15 -11.74 0.38
CA GLY A 117 10.54 -12.95 0.93
C GLY A 117 9.38 -13.46 0.06
N PHE A 118 8.44 -12.58 -0.30
CA PHE A 118 7.33 -12.92 -1.20
C PHE A 118 7.81 -13.42 -2.57
N LEU A 119 8.87 -12.82 -3.11
CA LEU A 119 9.46 -13.23 -4.38
C LEU A 119 10.30 -14.53 -4.25
N LYS A 120 10.65 -14.95 -3.04
CA LYS A 120 11.59 -16.03 -2.73
C LYS A 120 12.94 -15.85 -3.41
N MET A 121 13.48 -14.63 -3.34
CA MET A 121 14.71 -14.25 -4.04
C MET A 121 15.70 -13.56 -3.08
N LYS A 122 16.98 -13.52 -3.50
CA LYS A 122 18.04 -12.76 -2.80
C LYS A 122 18.25 -13.18 -1.34
N SER A 123 18.36 -14.48 -1.09
CA SER A 123 18.51 -15.05 0.26
C SER A 123 19.67 -14.42 1.05
N GLU A 124 20.81 -14.11 0.40
CA GLU A 124 21.98 -13.50 1.04
C GLU A 124 21.65 -12.10 1.59
N VAL A 125 20.84 -11.33 0.85
CA VAL A 125 20.42 -9.99 1.28
C VAL A 125 19.44 -10.09 2.46
N ILE A 126 18.52 -11.05 2.42
CA ILE A 126 17.60 -11.33 3.52
C ILE A 126 18.37 -11.75 4.78
N GLU A 127 19.37 -12.62 4.65
CA GLU A 127 20.21 -13.03 5.78
C GLU A 127 20.99 -11.86 6.40
N LEU A 128 21.55 -10.97 5.58
CA LEU A 128 22.23 -9.77 6.06
C LEU A 128 21.26 -8.83 6.80
N ALA A 129 20.06 -8.66 6.29
CA ALA A 129 19.04 -7.79 6.87
C ALA A 129 18.54 -8.25 8.25
N GLN A 130 18.75 -9.53 8.64
CA GLN A 130 18.44 -10.00 10.00
C GLN A 130 19.26 -9.29 11.07
N LYS A 131 20.38 -8.68 10.70
CA LYS A 131 21.28 -7.91 11.57
C LYS A 131 21.10 -6.40 11.37
N ASP A 132 20.04 -5.95 10.72
CA ASP A 132 19.78 -4.52 10.56
C ASP A 132 19.71 -3.82 11.91
N LYS A 133 20.18 -2.58 11.96
CA LYS A 133 20.13 -1.73 13.15
C LYS A 133 18.73 -1.44 13.65
N ASP A 134 17.74 -1.49 12.75
CA ASP A 134 16.33 -1.34 13.11
C ASP A 134 15.73 -2.71 13.42
N PRO A 135 15.15 -2.90 14.63
CA PRO A 135 14.62 -4.20 15.06
C PRO A 135 13.46 -4.70 14.17
N GLY A 136 12.66 -3.79 13.61
CA GLY A 136 11.54 -4.13 12.71
C GLY A 136 12.03 -4.72 11.40
N VAL A 137 13.10 -4.12 10.82
CA VAL A 137 13.74 -4.66 9.61
C VAL A 137 14.33 -6.05 9.88
N GLY A 138 15.05 -6.21 11.01
CA GLY A 138 15.62 -7.50 11.39
C GLY A 138 14.55 -8.57 11.62
N TRP A 139 13.40 -8.20 12.18
CA TRP A 139 12.27 -9.09 12.36
C TRP A 139 11.64 -9.48 11.00
N ALA A 140 11.36 -8.51 10.13
CA ALA A 140 10.84 -8.76 8.78
C ALA A 140 11.77 -9.67 7.97
N ALA A 141 13.09 -9.49 8.11
CA ALA A 141 14.06 -10.36 7.46
C ALA A 141 14.02 -11.81 7.96
N ARG A 142 13.80 -12.03 9.27
CA ARG A 142 13.59 -13.40 9.78
C ARG A 142 12.32 -14.05 9.23
N MET A 143 11.23 -13.28 9.10
CA MET A 143 10.01 -13.76 8.46
C MET A 143 10.23 -14.10 6.99
N ALA A 144 10.87 -13.20 6.24
CA ALA A 144 11.23 -13.44 4.83
C ALA A 144 12.12 -14.69 4.66
N ALA A 145 13.07 -14.91 5.57
CA ALA A 145 13.90 -16.14 5.57
C ALA A 145 13.08 -17.41 5.81
N GLY A 146 12.03 -17.33 6.61
CA GLY A 146 11.05 -18.41 6.77
C GLY A 146 10.29 -18.70 5.49
N GLN A 147 9.84 -17.65 4.78
CA GLN A 147 9.12 -17.74 3.51
C GLN A 147 9.94 -18.43 2.41
N LEU A 148 11.28 -18.23 2.40
CA LEU A 148 12.14 -18.94 1.45
C LEU A 148 12.07 -20.45 1.57
N LYS A 149 11.77 -20.95 2.77
CA LYS A 149 11.70 -22.38 3.09
C LYS A 149 10.27 -22.94 3.02
N SER A 150 9.28 -22.07 2.91
CA SER A 150 7.86 -22.45 2.85
C SER A 150 7.46 -22.81 1.42
N ASP A 151 6.62 -23.84 1.27
CA ASP A 151 5.97 -24.18 0.00
C ASP A 151 4.76 -23.28 -0.29
N THR A 152 4.33 -22.48 0.69
CA THR A 152 3.19 -21.58 0.55
C THR A 152 3.55 -20.38 -0.33
N ASP A 153 2.68 -20.04 -1.27
CA ASP A 153 2.74 -18.76 -2.01
C ASP A 153 2.00 -17.69 -1.22
N GLU A 154 2.72 -17.09 -0.26
CA GLU A 154 2.16 -16.04 0.59
C GLU A 154 1.79 -14.79 -0.21
N ALA A 155 2.56 -14.46 -1.24
CA ALA A 155 2.21 -13.36 -2.14
C ALA A 155 0.84 -13.59 -2.80
N ALA A 156 0.53 -14.82 -3.20
CA ALA A 156 -0.79 -15.15 -3.75
C ALA A 156 -1.91 -15.03 -2.71
N LEU A 157 -1.66 -15.39 -1.46
CA LEU A 157 -2.64 -15.21 -0.37
C LEU A 157 -2.92 -13.73 -0.14
N VAL A 158 -1.89 -12.91 -0.06
CA VAL A 158 -2.01 -11.45 0.12
C VAL A 158 -2.71 -10.83 -1.09
N ARG A 159 -2.34 -11.21 -2.32
CA ARG A 159 -3.05 -10.74 -3.55
C ARG A 159 -4.54 -11.03 -3.52
N ARG A 160 -4.96 -12.23 -3.08
CA ARG A 160 -6.38 -12.56 -2.93
C ARG A 160 -7.08 -11.65 -1.93
N ALA A 161 -6.43 -11.31 -0.82
CA ALA A 161 -6.98 -10.38 0.16
C ALA A 161 -7.19 -8.99 -0.46
N TYR A 162 -6.21 -8.48 -1.23
CA TYR A 162 -6.38 -7.21 -1.93
C TYR A 162 -7.43 -7.28 -3.04
N ALA A 163 -7.50 -8.36 -3.81
CA ALA A 163 -8.48 -8.55 -4.88
C ALA A 163 -9.93 -8.60 -4.35
N GLY A 164 -10.14 -9.08 -3.12
CA GLY A 164 -11.44 -9.02 -2.44
C GLY A 164 -11.94 -7.60 -2.24
N GLY A 165 -11.06 -6.62 -2.38
CA GLY A 165 -11.34 -5.22 -2.23
C GLY A 165 -11.66 -4.82 -0.79
N ILE A 166 -11.73 -3.53 -0.57
CA ILE A 166 -12.17 -2.96 0.70
C ILE A 166 -13.26 -1.94 0.42
N LYS A 167 -14.38 -2.07 1.11
CA LYS A 167 -15.46 -1.10 0.99
C LYS A 167 -15.18 0.08 1.92
N ARG A 168 -15.17 1.29 1.37
CA ARG A 168 -14.93 2.53 2.15
C ARG A 168 -15.87 2.61 3.35
N GLU A 169 -17.12 2.22 3.19
CA GLU A 169 -18.15 2.25 4.23
C GLU A 169 -17.88 1.28 5.37
N ALA A 170 -17.12 0.20 5.11
CA ALA A 170 -16.74 -0.77 6.13
C ALA A 170 -15.53 -0.30 6.96
N ILE A 171 -14.70 0.60 6.40
CA ILE A 171 -13.52 1.09 7.10
C ILE A 171 -13.94 2.06 8.21
N GLY A 172 -13.51 1.77 9.44
CA GLY A 172 -13.82 2.62 10.59
C GLY A 172 -15.31 2.67 10.93
N SER A 173 -16.06 1.65 10.56
CA SER A 173 -17.48 1.49 10.96
C SER A 173 -17.62 1.25 12.47
N ALA A 174 -16.63 0.64 13.11
CA ALA A 174 -16.59 0.49 14.56
C ALA A 174 -16.30 1.85 15.25
N ARG A 175 -17.11 2.21 16.22
CA ARG A 175 -16.99 3.45 17.01
C ARG A 175 -17.25 3.15 18.47
N VAL A 176 -16.49 3.79 19.36
CA VAL A 176 -16.75 3.72 20.81
C VAL A 176 -18.17 4.22 21.10
N GLY A 177 -18.89 3.49 21.91
CA GLY A 177 -20.27 3.83 22.28
C GLY A 177 -21.33 3.58 21.19
N LYS A 178 -20.97 2.96 20.07
CA LYS A 178 -21.90 2.51 19.02
C LYS A 178 -21.98 1.00 18.98
N PRO A 179 -23.07 0.40 18.52
CA PRO A 179 -23.14 -1.04 18.29
C PRO A 179 -21.99 -1.51 17.38
N ALA A 180 -21.40 -2.65 17.71
CA ALA A 180 -20.38 -3.24 16.86
C ALA A 180 -20.95 -3.58 15.48
N PRO A 181 -20.26 -3.27 14.38
CA PRO A 181 -20.65 -3.73 13.06
C PRO A 181 -20.71 -5.27 13.03
N ASP A 182 -21.76 -5.82 12.41
CA ASP A 182 -21.83 -7.27 12.23
C ASP A 182 -20.81 -7.74 11.20
N PHE A 183 -20.19 -8.87 11.45
CA PHE A 183 -19.26 -9.50 10.52
C PHE A 183 -19.40 -11.01 10.53
N THR A 184 -18.94 -11.64 9.46
CA THR A 184 -18.78 -13.08 9.35
C THR A 184 -17.31 -13.44 9.34
N ALA A 185 -16.97 -14.56 9.97
CA ALA A 185 -15.63 -15.11 10.00
C ALA A 185 -15.70 -16.64 9.90
N THR A 186 -14.56 -17.29 9.82
CA THR A 186 -14.44 -18.74 9.91
C THR A 186 -13.73 -19.07 11.22
N THR A 187 -14.31 -19.99 11.99
CA THR A 187 -13.70 -20.48 13.22
C THR A 187 -12.48 -21.36 12.92
N SER A 188 -11.63 -21.61 13.91
CA SER A 188 -10.45 -22.49 13.77
C SER A 188 -10.77 -23.92 13.33
N ASP A 189 -12.02 -24.38 13.57
CA ASP A 189 -12.53 -25.67 13.12
C ASP A 189 -13.26 -25.59 11.77
N GLY A 190 -13.10 -24.48 11.05
CA GLY A 190 -13.62 -24.30 9.69
C GLY A 190 -15.10 -23.92 9.58
N LYS A 191 -15.80 -23.70 10.71
CA LYS A 191 -17.23 -23.38 10.68
C LYS A 191 -17.49 -21.89 10.47
N PRO A 192 -18.60 -21.52 9.81
CA PRO A 192 -18.99 -20.12 9.69
C PRO A 192 -19.39 -19.55 11.07
N PHE A 193 -18.87 -18.37 11.37
CA PHE A 193 -19.22 -17.59 12.56
C PHE A 193 -19.80 -16.24 12.13
N LYS A 194 -20.87 -15.82 12.81
CA LYS A 194 -21.45 -14.49 12.62
C LYS A 194 -21.58 -13.80 13.98
N LEU A 195 -21.05 -12.56 14.09
CA LEU A 195 -21.02 -11.84 15.38
C LEU A 195 -22.41 -11.66 15.97
N SER A 196 -23.41 -11.31 15.15
CA SER A 196 -24.79 -11.12 15.61
C SER A 196 -25.41 -12.34 16.29
N THR A 197 -24.89 -13.54 16.02
CA THR A 197 -25.41 -14.78 16.67
C THR A 197 -25.06 -14.89 18.14
N VAL A 198 -24.07 -14.14 18.62
CA VAL A 198 -23.54 -14.19 19.99
C VAL A 198 -23.70 -12.87 20.76
N LEU A 199 -23.96 -11.77 20.06
CA LEU A 199 -24.20 -10.46 20.68
C LEU A 199 -25.39 -10.51 21.63
N GLY A 200 -25.22 -9.90 22.81
CA GLY A 200 -26.24 -9.84 23.86
C GLY A 200 -26.44 -11.13 24.66
N LYS A 201 -25.78 -12.24 24.29
CA LYS A 201 -25.89 -13.53 25.00
C LYS A 201 -24.80 -13.74 26.05
N LYS A 202 -23.63 -13.14 25.82
CA LYS A 202 -22.48 -13.21 26.73
C LYS A 202 -21.53 -12.06 26.43
N PRO A 203 -20.67 -11.66 27.40
CA PRO A 203 -19.58 -10.73 27.13
C PRO A 203 -18.66 -11.28 26.05
N ILE A 204 -18.25 -10.41 25.11
CA ILE A 204 -17.37 -10.78 24.00
C ILE A 204 -16.18 -9.84 24.04
N ALA A 205 -14.98 -10.40 24.03
CA ALA A 205 -13.74 -9.68 23.73
C ALA A 205 -13.27 -10.08 22.33
N ILE A 206 -13.08 -9.10 21.46
CA ILE A 206 -12.54 -9.32 20.11
C ILE A 206 -11.13 -8.77 20.10
N TYR A 207 -10.17 -9.64 19.88
CA TYR A 207 -8.77 -9.29 19.74
C TYR A 207 -8.37 -9.44 18.28
N PHE A 208 -7.98 -8.33 17.66
CA PHE A 208 -7.42 -8.35 16.31
C PHE A 208 -5.89 -8.48 16.44
N ALA A 209 -5.39 -9.67 16.20
CA ALA A 209 -3.97 -9.89 16.04
C ALA A 209 -3.66 -9.87 14.55
N ALA A 210 -2.72 -9.01 14.14
CA ALA A 210 -2.02 -9.24 12.90
C ALA A 210 -1.04 -10.38 13.17
N PHE A 211 -1.42 -11.60 12.81
CA PHE A 211 -0.43 -12.63 12.64
C PHE A 211 0.32 -12.28 11.36
N GLU A 212 1.44 -11.67 11.56
CA GLU A 212 2.49 -11.70 10.58
C GLU A 212 3.09 -13.10 10.72
N GLY A 213 2.47 -14.03 9.98
CA GLY A 213 2.90 -15.42 9.89
C GLY A 213 4.11 -15.55 9.01
#